data_5b324ba3c0d81710ede82bee5556c49a
#
_entry.id   5b324ba3c0d81710ede82bee5556c49a
#
_cell.length_a   1.000
_cell.length_b   1.000
_cell.length_c   1.000
_cell.angle_alpha   90.00
_cell.angle_beta   90.00
_cell.angle_gamma   90.00
#
_symmetry.space_group_name_H-M   'P 1'
#
loop_
_entity.id
_entity.type
_entity.pdbx_description
1 polymer ?
#
loop_
_entity_poly.entity_id
_entity_poly.type
_entity_poly.pdbx_seq_one_letter_code
_entity_poly.pdbx_strand_id
1 'polypeptide(L)'
;YQTGNYQQVKIWQQATAQAPALLDRALDPKADTLNEEEMSRLALGMRTQLQKNPGDIEGWIMLGRVGMALGNASIATDAYATAYRLDPKNSDAALGYAEALTRSSDPNDNRLGGELLRQLVRTDHSNIRVLSMYAFNAFEQQRFGEAVAAWEMMLKLLPANDTRRAVIERSIAQAMQHLSPQESK
;
A
#
# COMPACT_ATOMS: atom_id res chain seq x y z
N TYR A 1 -22.37 -7.07 33.51
CA TYR A 1 -20.93 -7.29 33.30
C TYR A 1 -20.59 -8.52 32.42
N GLN A 2 -21.45 -9.56 32.40
CA GLN A 2 -21.21 -10.75 31.60
C GLN A 2 -21.78 -10.67 30.16
N THR A 3 -22.72 -9.75 29.91
CA THR A 3 -23.40 -9.66 28.60
C THR A 3 -22.56 -8.99 27.51
N GLY A 4 -21.64 -8.07 27.85
CA GLY A 4 -20.78 -7.40 26.86
C GLY A 4 -19.71 -8.32 26.28
N ASN A 5 -19.09 -9.17 27.08
CA ASN A 5 -18.10 -10.14 26.61
C ASN A 5 -18.72 -11.25 25.76
N TYR A 6 -19.95 -11.68 26.07
CA TYR A 6 -20.64 -12.70 25.29
C TYR A 6 -20.97 -12.22 23.89
N GLN A 7 -21.43 -10.97 23.72
CA GLN A 7 -21.72 -10.39 22.41
C GLN A 7 -20.46 -10.21 21.57
N GLN A 8 -19.34 -9.76 22.15
CA GLN A 8 -18.07 -9.64 21.44
C GLN A 8 -17.54 -10.99 20.97
N VAL A 9 -17.58 -12.01 21.79
CA VAL A 9 -17.16 -13.36 21.43
C VAL A 9 -18.03 -13.90 20.29
N LYS A 10 -19.34 -13.64 20.34
CA LYS A 10 -20.27 -14.06 19.28
C LYS A 10 -19.99 -13.35 17.96
N ILE A 11 -19.70 -12.05 17.99
CA ILE A 11 -19.31 -11.27 16.80
C ILE A 11 -18.02 -11.82 16.20
N TRP A 12 -17.04 -12.14 17.00
CA TRP A 12 -15.78 -12.73 16.55
C TRP A 12 -15.97 -14.11 15.93
N GLN A 13 -16.81 -14.95 16.54
CA GLN A 13 -17.12 -16.28 15.99
C GLN A 13 -17.83 -16.17 14.66
N GLN A 14 -18.78 -15.26 14.52
CA GLN A 14 -19.48 -15.01 13.26
C GLN A 14 -18.53 -14.47 12.19
N ALA A 15 -17.66 -13.53 12.53
CA ALA A 15 -16.68 -12.97 11.60
C ALA A 15 -15.71 -14.05 11.12
N THR A 16 -15.22 -14.90 12.02
CA THR A 16 -14.31 -15.99 11.67
C THR A 16 -15.00 -17.03 10.78
N ALA A 17 -16.26 -17.36 11.07
CA ALA A 17 -17.02 -18.32 10.28
C ALA A 17 -17.37 -17.78 8.88
N GLN A 18 -17.59 -16.47 8.74
CA GLN A 18 -17.95 -15.84 7.47
C GLN A 18 -16.73 -15.43 6.62
N ALA A 19 -15.53 -15.35 7.21
CA ALA A 19 -14.35 -14.86 6.53
C ALA A 19 -14.00 -15.65 5.25
N PRO A 20 -14.06 -16.99 5.20
CA PRO A 20 -13.76 -17.71 3.96
C PRO A 20 -14.68 -17.35 2.80
N ALA A 21 -16.00 -17.25 3.06
CA ALA A 21 -16.96 -16.88 2.02
C ALA A 21 -16.77 -15.42 1.56
N LEU A 22 -16.49 -14.51 2.49
CA LEU A 22 -16.21 -13.11 2.17
C LEU A 22 -14.92 -12.97 1.38
N LEU A 23 -13.89 -13.74 1.73
CA LEU A 23 -12.62 -13.74 0.99
C LEU A 23 -12.83 -14.25 -0.44
N ASP A 24 -13.57 -15.30 -0.63
CA ASP A 24 -13.90 -15.83 -1.96
C ASP A 24 -14.60 -14.76 -2.82
N ARG A 25 -15.55 -14.02 -2.25
CA ARG A 25 -16.21 -12.92 -2.94
C ARG A 25 -15.25 -11.78 -3.26
N ALA A 26 -14.37 -11.44 -2.34
CA ALA A 26 -13.39 -10.36 -2.54
C ALA A 26 -12.42 -10.66 -3.68
N LEU A 27 -12.08 -11.93 -3.88
CA LEU A 27 -11.15 -12.39 -4.92
C LEU A 27 -11.84 -12.67 -6.26
N ASP A 28 -13.16 -12.78 -6.29
CA ASP A 28 -13.92 -13.05 -7.52
C ASP A 28 -14.26 -11.73 -8.24
N PRO A 29 -13.68 -11.49 -9.44
CA PRO A 29 -13.94 -10.26 -10.17
C PRO A 29 -15.39 -10.17 -10.70
N LYS A 30 -16.13 -11.27 -10.71
CA LYS A 30 -17.52 -11.33 -11.15
C LYS A 30 -18.53 -11.18 -10.02
N ALA A 31 -18.09 -11.33 -8.77
CA ALA A 31 -18.95 -11.17 -7.61
C ALA A 31 -19.19 -9.70 -7.28
N ASP A 32 -20.28 -9.41 -6.58
CA ASP A 32 -20.55 -8.07 -6.07
C ASP A 32 -19.44 -7.66 -5.09
N THR A 33 -19.02 -6.39 -5.19
CA THR A 33 -18.02 -5.80 -4.31
C THR A 33 -18.50 -5.85 -2.87
N LEU A 34 -17.62 -6.20 -1.94
CA LEU A 34 -17.93 -6.17 -0.52
C LEU A 34 -18.20 -4.74 -0.06
N ASN A 35 -19.23 -4.57 0.77
CA ASN A 35 -19.46 -3.29 1.43
C ASN A 35 -18.49 -3.14 2.62
N GLU A 36 -18.50 -1.95 3.23
CA GLU A 36 -17.58 -1.62 4.32
C GLU A 36 -17.76 -2.54 5.54
N GLU A 37 -19.01 -2.87 5.89
CA GLU A 37 -19.30 -3.78 6.99
C GLU A 37 -18.78 -5.19 6.72
N GLU A 38 -18.98 -5.70 5.51
CA GLU A 38 -18.48 -7.00 5.08
C GLU A 38 -16.96 -7.05 5.08
N MET A 39 -16.28 -5.99 4.61
CA MET A 39 -14.83 -5.88 4.65
C MET A 39 -14.29 -5.84 6.09
N SER A 40 -14.99 -5.14 6.99
CA SER A 40 -14.61 -5.08 8.40
C SER A 40 -14.72 -6.45 9.07
N ARG A 41 -15.77 -7.22 8.75
CA ARG A 41 -15.92 -8.59 9.23
C ARG A 41 -14.84 -9.51 8.67
N LEU A 42 -14.52 -9.36 7.39
CA LEU A 42 -13.41 -10.10 6.77
C LEU A 42 -12.09 -9.82 7.47
N ALA A 43 -11.76 -8.55 7.69
CA ALA A 43 -10.54 -8.14 8.39
C ALA A 43 -10.47 -8.75 9.81
N LEU A 44 -11.56 -8.70 10.55
CA LEU A 44 -11.62 -9.27 11.89
C LEU A 44 -11.41 -10.78 11.89
N GLY A 45 -12.07 -11.49 10.98
CA GLY A 45 -11.91 -12.96 10.83
C GLY A 45 -10.49 -13.33 10.43
N MET A 46 -9.88 -12.59 9.51
CA MET A 46 -8.49 -12.81 9.09
C MET A 46 -7.51 -12.57 10.24
N ARG A 47 -7.69 -11.49 11.00
CA ARG A 47 -6.83 -11.22 12.17
C ARG A 47 -6.90 -12.32 13.20
N THR A 48 -8.10 -12.85 13.44
CA THR A 48 -8.30 -13.97 14.38
C THR A 48 -7.56 -15.21 13.91
N GLN A 49 -7.63 -15.55 12.62
CA GLN A 49 -6.91 -16.69 12.06
C GLN A 49 -5.39 -16.49 12.10
N LEU A 50 -4.91 -15.28 11.84
CA LEU A 50 -3.48 -14.96 11.85
C LEU A 50 -2.89 -14.98 13.25
N GLN A 51 -3.70 -14.76 14.30
CA GLN A 51 -3.26 -14.96 15.67
C GLN A 51 -2.95 -16.44 15.97
N LYS A 52 -3.65 -17.35 15.31
CA LYS A 52 -3.41 -18.80 15.41
C LYS A 52 -2.30 -19.28 14.49
N ASN A 53 -2.02 -18.56 13.41
CA ASN A 53 -1.02 -18.92 12.42
C ASN A 53 -0.19 -17.69 12.02
N PRO A 54 0.62 -17.16 12.96
CA PRO A 54 1.29 -15.86 12.78
C PRO A 54 2.39 -15.86 11.71
N GLY A 55 2.81 -17.02 11.21
CA GLY A 55 3.79 -17.14 10.14
C GLY A 55 3.21 -17.16 8.73
N ASP A 56 1.90 -16.98 8.58
CA ASP A 56 1.23 -17.00 7.29
C ASP A 56 1.43 -15.66 6.56
N ILE A 57 2.49 -15.57 5.78
CA ILE A 57 2.88 -14.35 5.05
C ILE A 57 1.76 -13.91 4.09
N GLU A 58 1.21 -14.84 3.31
CA GLU A 58 0.15 -14.54 2.36
C GLU A 58 -1.11 -14.02 3.06
N GLY A 59 -1.43 -14.56 4.22
CA GLY A 59 -2.52 -14.09 5.05
C GLY A 59 -2.32 -12.65 5.52
N TRP A 60 -1.12 -12.29 5.96
CA TRP A 60 -0.80 -10.92 6.35
C TRP A 60 -0.86 -9.96 5.17
N ILE A 61 -0.38 -10.36 4.00
CA ILE A 61 -0.48 -9.55 2.77
C ILE A 61 -1.94 -9.30 2.43
N MET A 62 -2.77 -10.33 2.48
CA MET A 62 -4.19 -10.22 2.19
C MET A 62 -4.91 -9.29 3.18
N LEU A 63 -4.58 -9.37 4.46
CA LEU A 63 -5.12 -8.45 5.47
C LEU A 63 -4.69 -7.01 5.18
N GLY A 64 -3.46 -6.81 4.74
CA GLY A 64 -2.98 -5.50 4.30
C GLY A 64 -3.80 -4.94 3.15
N ARG A 65 -4.11 -5.76 2.15
CA ARG A 65 -4.97 -5.37 1.01
C ARG A 65 -6.37 -4.99 1.47
N VAL A 66 -6.96 -5.76 2.39
CA VAL A 66 -8.26 -5.45 2.96
C VAL A 66 -8.22 -4.11 3.71
N GLY A 67 -7.17 -3.87 4.49
CA GLY A 67 -6.96 -2.60 5.16
C GLY A 67 -6.88 -1.41 4.19
N MET A 68 -6.17 -1.58 3.07
CA MET A 68 -6.11 -0.55 2.02
C MET A 68 -7.48 -0.29 1.41
N ALA A 69 -8.24 -1.34 1.10
CA ALA A 69 -9.58 -1.22 0.54
C ALA A 69 -10.56 -0.52 1.49
N LEU A 70 -10.40 -0.74 2.80
CA LEU A 70 -11.17 -0.07 3.85
C LEU A 70 -10.75 1.39 4.07
N GLY A 71 -9.61 1.80 3.55
CA GLY A 71 -9.03 3.08 3.90
C GLY A 71 -8.52 3.13 5.34
N ASN A 72 -8.25 1.98 5.95
CA ASN A 72 -7.75 1.88 7.31
C ASN A 72 -6.23 1.73 7.29
N ALA A 73 -5.53 2.86 7.45
CA ALA A 73 -4.08 2.90 7.40
C ALA A 73 -3.43 2.04 8.49
N SER A 74 -4.02 1.98 9.66
CA SER A 74 -3.50 1.20 10.78
C SER A 74 -3.49 -0.30 10.49
N ILE A 75 -4.61 -0.85 10.00
CA ILE A 75 -4.69 -2.25 9.60
C ILE A 75 -3.70 -2.54 8.48
N ALA A 76 -3.66 -1.68 7.47
CA ALA A 76 -2.80 -1.88 6.30
C ALA A 76 -1.31 -1.85 6.67
N THR A 77 -0.86 -0.83 7.41
CA THR A 77 0.56 -0.71 7.79
C THR A 77 0.99 -1.82 8.73
N ASP A 78 0.18 -2.18 9.72
CA ASP A 78 0.52 -3.24 10.68
C ASP A 78 0.61 -4.61 10.01
N ALA A 79 -0.34 -4.93 9.15
CA ALA A 79 -0.36 -6.22 8.44
C ALA A 79 0.82 -6.35 7.47
N TYR A 80 1.05 -5.33 6.64
CA TYR A 80 2.17 -5.32 5.71
C TYR A 80 3.53 -5.28 6.41
N ALA A 81 3.64 -4.55 7.53
CA ALA A 81 4.86 -4.54 8.33
C ALA A 81 5.21 -5.94 8.85
N THR A 82 4.19 -6.68 9.29
CA THR A 82 4.37 -8.06 9.75
C THR A 82 4.81 -8.97 8.61
N ALA A 83 4.15 -8.88 7.45
CA ALA A 83 4.52 -9.65 6.27
C ALA A 83 5.95 -9.34 5.82
N TYR A 84 6.33 -8.08 5.77
CA TYR A 84 7.68 -7.62 5.40
C TYR A 84 8.74 -8.13 6.38
N ARG A 85 8.45 -8.10 7.68
CA ARG A 85 9.37 -8.62 8.70
C ARG A 85 9.57 -10.12 8.56
N LEU A 86 8.51 -10.87 8.23
CA LEU A 86 8.58 -12.32 8.04
C LEU A 86 9.37 -12.71 6.80
N ASP A 87 9.22 -11.95 5.71
CA ASP A 87 9.96 -12.18 4.47
C ASP A 87 10.25 -10.87 3.75
N PRO A 88 11.40 -10.22 4.05
CA PRO A 88 11.77 -8.96 3.39
C PRO A 88 11.98 -9.07 1.88
N LYS A 89 12.17 -10.28 1.36
CA LYS A 89 12.38 -10.53 -0.08
C LYS A 89 11.07 -10.70 -0.84
N ASN A 90 9.94 -10.83 -0.15
CA ASN A 90 8.64 -10.93 -0.80
C ASN A 90 8.27 -9.55 -1.38
N SER A 91 8.19 -9.47 -2.71
CA SER A 91 7.94 -8.20 -3.38
C SER A 91 6.53 -7.65 -3.10
N ASP A 92 5.53 -8.50 -2.97
CA ASP A 92 4.16 -8.07 -2.64
C ASP A 92 4.09 -7.46 -1.23
N ALA A 93 4.80 -8.05 -0.26
CA ALA A 93 4.88 -7.51 1.09
C ALA A 93 5.60 -6.16 1.10
N ALA A 94 6.75 -6.06 0.43
CA ALA A 94 7.54 -4.84 0.37
C ALA A 94 6.78 -3.70 -0.34
N LEU A 95 6.20 -3.98 -1.51
CA LEU A 95 5.42 -2.99 -2.26
C LEU A 95 4.17 -2.56 -1.52
N GLY A 96 3.43 -3.51 -0.95
CA GLY A 96 2.24 -3.22 -0.16
C GLY A 96 2.56 -2.36 1.06
N TYR A 97 3.65 -2.67 1.75
CA TYR A 97 4.09 -1.89 2.90
C TYR A 97 4.46 -0.46 2.49
N ALA A 98 5.25 -0.31 1.43
CA ALA A 98 5.60 1.00 0.91
C ALA A 98 4.36 1.82 0.52
N GLU A 99 3.40 1.20 -0.16
CA GLU A 99 2.16 1.87 -0.55
C GLU A 99 1.34 2.30 0.68
N ALA A 100 1.17 1.43 1.66
CA ALA A 100 0.44 1.73 2.89
C ALA A 100 1.09 2.90 3.65
N LEU A 101 2.42 2.88 3.77
CA LEU A 101 3.17 3.95 4.43
C LEU A 101 3.04 5.29 3.72
N THR A 102 3.08 5.31 2.38
CA THR A 102 2.98 6.55 1.61
C THR A 102 1.57 7.14 1.62
N ARG A 103 0.54 6.31 1.75
CA ARG A 103 -0.85 6.75 1.83
C ARG A 103 -1.31 7.10 3.25
N SER A 104 -0.51 6.79 4.26
CA SER A 104 -0.81 7.16 5.63
C SER A 104 -0.82 8.67 5.82
N SER A 105 -1.65 9.16 6.75
CA SER A 105 -1.66 10.56 7.13
C SER A 105 -0.55 10.93 8.13
N ASP A 106 0.17 9.94 8.65
CA ASP A 106 1.28 10.15 9.59
C ASP A 106 2.56 10.51 8.82
N PRO A 107 3.16 11.69 9.07
CA PRO A 107 4.41 12.08 8.41
C PRO A 107 5.58 11.12 8.67
N ASN A 108 5.62 10.46 9.82
CA ASN A 108 6.63 9.44 10.12
C ASN A 108 6.49 8.22 9.20
N ASP A 109 5.25 7.79 8.94
CA ASP A 109 4.98 6.72 7.99
C ASP A 109 5.41 7.12 6.58
N ASN A 110 5.11 8.34 6.17
CA ASN A 110 5.49 8.83 4.84
C ASN A 110 7.02 8.86 4.66
N ARG A 111 7.76 9.26 5.68
CA ARG A 111 9.22 9.26 5.68
C ARG A 111 9.77 7.84 5.59
N LEU A 112 9.23 6.93 6.39
CA LEU A 112 9.64 5.51 6.38
C LEU A 112 9.34 4.88 5.02
N GLY A 113 8.18 5.20 4.44
CA GLY A 113 7.81 4.76 3.10
C GLY A 113 8.80 5.25 2.04
N GLY A 114 9.26 6.48 2.14
CA GLY A 114 10.28 7.05 1.25
C GLY A 114 11.61 6.31 1.34
N GLU A 115 12.05 5.97 2.54
CA GLU A 115 13.26 5.18 2.75
C GLU A 115 13.15 3.78 2.15
N LEU A 116 12.02 3.13 2.36
CA LEU A 116 11.75 1.80 1.79
C LEU A 116 11.71 1.85 0.27
N LEU A 117 11.06 2.87 -0.30
CA LEU A 117 11.00 3.05 -1.75
C LEU A 117 12.39 3.27 -2.37
N ARG A 118 13.27 4.01 -1.70
CA ARG A 118 14.66 4.17 -2.16
C ARG A 118 15.37 2.82 -2.26
N GLN A 119 15.19 1.95 -1.27
CA GLN A 119 15.76 0.62 -1.30
C GLN A 119 15.18 -0.22 -2.44
N LEU A 120 13.86 -0.16 -2.64
CA LEU A 120 13.18 -0.89 -3.71
C LEU A 120 13.63 -0.43 -5.09
N VAL A 121 13.83 0.87 -5.30
CA VAL A 121 14.34 1.40 -6.56
C VAL A 121 15.75 0.87 -6.84
N ARG A 122 16.61 0.73 -5.83
CA ARG A 122 17.95 0.19 -5.99
C ARG A 122 17.96 -1.27 -6.41
N THR A 123 17.03 -2.06 -5.87
CA THR A 123 16.95 -3.50 -6.15
C THR A 123 16.12 -3.83 -7.37
N ASP A 124 15.14 -2.98 -7.73
CA ASP A 124 14.24 -3.18 -8.85
C ASP A 124 14.02 -1.86 -9.59
N HIS A 125 15.09 -1.36 -10.21
CA HIS A 125 15.16 -0.04 -10.84
C HIS A 125 14.36 0.10 -12.12
N SER A 126 13.80 -0.97 -12.64
CA SER A 126 12.96 -0.98 -13.85
C SER A 126 11.47 -1.18 -13.54
N ASN A 127 11.10 -1.25 -12.28
CA ASN A 127 9.71 -1.44 -11.89
C ASN A 127 8.96 -0.10 -11.92
N ILE A 128 8.06 0.05 -12.88
CA ILE A 128 7.28 1.28 -13.10
C ILE A 128 6.46 1.65 -11.86
N ARG A 129 5.86 0.67 -11.19
CA ARG A 129 5.06 0.91 -9.99
C ARG A 129 5.90 1.47 -8.84
N VAL A 130 7.08 0.91 -8.62
CA VAL A 130 8.02 1.39 -7.59
C VAL A 130 8.45 2.82 -7.91
N LEU A 131 8.85 3.07 -9.16
CA LEU A 131 9.28 4.40 -9.59
C LEU A 131 8.16 5.43 -9.44
N SER A 132 6.93 5.07 -9.78
CA SER A 132 5.77 5.95 -9.65
C SER A 132 5.51 6.32 -8.19
N MET A 133 5.52 5.34 -7.29
CA MET A 133 5.33 5.59 -5.86
C MET A 133 6.48 6.43 -5.28
N TYR A 134 7.71 6.13 -5.69
CA TYR A 134 8.88 6.88 -5.25
C TYR A 134 8.83 8.34 -5.70
N ALA A 135 8.51 8.57 -6.98
CA ALA A 135 8.40 9.92 -7.53
C ALA A 135 7.33 10.74 -6.80
N PHE A 136 6.15 10.15 -6.59
CA PHE A 136 5.05 10.81 -5.90
C PHE A 136 5.41 11.15 -4.45
N ASN A 137 5.97 10.21 -3.72
CA ASN A 137 6.42 10.42 -2.33
C ASN A 137 7.50 11.52 -2.26
N ALA A 138 8.47 11.49 -3.17
CA ALA A 138 9.52 12.52 -3.24
C ALA A 138 8.92 13.90 -3.52
N PHE A 139 7.97 14.00 -4.45
CA PHE A 139 7.29 15.25 -4.75
C PHE A 139 6.52 15.79 -3.54
N GLU A 140 5.75 14.94 -2.86
CA GLU A 140 5.00 15.32 -1.66
C GLU A 140 5.92 15.83 -0.54
N GLN A 141 7.13 15.29 -0.44
CA GLN A 141 8.13 15.69 0.54
C GLN A 141 9.06 16.81 0.04
N GLN A 142 8.71 17.43 -1.08
CA GLN A 142 9.47 18.53 -1.67
C GLN A 142 10.89 18.15 -2.11
N ARG A 143 11.14 16.87 -2.35
CA ARG A 143 12.39 16.36 -2.94
C ARG A 143 12.24 16.33 -4.46
N PHE A 144 12.14 17.52 -5.05
CA PHE A 144 11.74 17.67 -6.45
C PHE A 144 12.75 17.08 -7.44
N GLY A 145 14.03 17.19 -7.16
CA GLY A 145 15.07 16.60 -8.02
C GLY A 145 14.97 15.08 -8.08
N GLU A 146 14.69 14.42 -6.96
CA GLU A 146 14.48 12.97 -6.90
C GLU A 146 13.22 12.58 -7.65
N ALA A 147 12.13 13.35 -7.50
CA ALA A 147 10.90 13.10 -8.22
C ALA A 147 11.09 13.16 -9.73
N VAL A 148 11.76 14.21 -10.22
CA VAL A 148 12.07 14.38 -11.65
C VAL A 148 12.91 13.20 -12.17
N ALA A 149 13.94 12.79 -11.45
CA ALA A 149 14.81 11.68 -11.85
C ALA A 149 14.00 10.37 -11.99
N ALA A 150 13.11 10.10 -11.06
CA ALA A 150 12.25 8.91 -11.09
C ALA A 150 11.28 8.95 -12.28
N TRP A 151 10.61 10.08 -12.50
CA TRP A 151 9.72 10.24 -13.64
C TRP A 151 10.44 10.16 -14.99
N GLU A 152 11.64 10.72 -15.10
CA GLU A 152 12.46 10.58 -16.32
C GLU A 152 12.83 9.12 -16.59
N MET A 153 13.15 8.36 -15.54
CA MET A 153 13.41 6.94 -15.67
C MET A 153 12.17 6.19 -16.17
N MET A 154 10.98 6.53 -15.67
CA MET A 154 9.72 5.96 -16.15
C MET A 154 9.52 6.24 -17.65
N LEU A 155 9.81 7.46 -18.11
CA LEU A 155 9.70 7.82 -19.53
C LEU A 155 10.63 7.00 -20.42
N LYS A 156 11.81 6.62 -19.91
CA LYS A 156 12.73 5.75 -20.64
C LYS A 156 12.21 4.32 -20.78
N LEU A 157 11.42 3.87 -19.81
CA LEU A 157 10.91 2.49 -19.74
C LEU A 157 9.57 2.34 -20.48
N LEU A 158 8.77 3.41 -20.57
CA LEU A 158 7.45 3.36 -21.15
C LEU A 158 7.50 3.45 -22.69
N PRO A 159 6.61 2.73 -23.39
CA PRO A 159 6.48 2.87 -24.84
C PRO A 159 6.15 4.31 -25.27
N ALA A 160 6.55 4.68 -26.48
CA ALA A 160 6.35 6.04 -27.00
C ALA A 160 4.86 6.44 -27.08
N ASN A 161 3.96 5.47 -27.24
CA ASN A 161 2.52 5.70 -27.35
C ASN A 161 1.75 5.46 -26.04
N ASP A 162 2.45 5.27 -24.91
CA ASP A 162 1.80 5.05 -23.64
C ASP A 162 1.10 6.33 -23.15
N THR A 163 -0.18 6.21 -22.78
CA THR A 163 -0.99 7.36 -22.34
C THR A 163 -0.49 7.99 -21.03
N ARG A 164 0.25 7.25 -20.21
CA ARG A 164 0.81 7.75 -18.95
C ARG A 164 1.90 8.80 -19.19
N ARG A 165 2.56 8.80 -20.36
CA ARG A 165 3.65 9.71 -20.66
C ARG A 165 3.27 11.18 -20.51
N ALA A 166 2.09 11.57 -21.00
CA ALA A 166 1.64 12.95 -20.92
C ALA A 166 1.49 13.45 -19.46
N VAL A 167 0.95 12.61 -18.60
CA VAL A 167 0.81 12.93 -17.16
C VAL A 167 2.18 13.06 -16.50
N ILE A 168 3.10 12.14 -16.82
CA ILE A 168 4.46 12.15 -16.28
C ILE A 168 5.20 13.42 -16.71
N GLU A 169 5.11 13.78 -17.98
CA GLU A 169 5.76 15.00 -18.51
C GLU A 169 5.24 16.26 -17.84
N ARG A 170 3.92 16.35 -17.59
CA ARG A 170 3.33 17.46 -16.83
C ARG A 170 3.81 17.49 -15.39
N SER A 171 3.95 16.33 -14.77
CA SER A 171 4.46 16.23 -13.40
C SER A 171 5.91 16.68 -13.31
N ILE A 172 6.73 16.31 -14.29
CA ILE A 172 8.13 16.78 -14.39
C ILE A 172 8.16 18.31 -14.52
N ALA A 173 7.35 18.86 -15.42
CA ALA A 173 7.28 20.31 -15.63
C ALA A 173 6.88 21.03 -14.35
N GLN A 174 5.92 20.51 -13.61
CA GLN A 174 5.48 21.08 -12.33
C GLN A 174 6.59 21.02 -11.28
N ALA A 175 7.29 19.91 -11.17
CA ALA A 175 8.42 19.77 -10.24
C ALA A 175 9.58 20.71 -10.62
N MET A 176 9.85 20.86 -11.91
CA MET A 176 10.89 21.77 -12.39
C MET A 176 10.60 23.23 -12.06
N GLN A 177 9.33 23.66 -12.01
CA GLN A 177 8.95 25.00 -11.59
C GLN A 177 9.39 25.30 -10.15
N HIS A 178 9.40 24.31 -9.28
CA HIS A 178 9.89 24.46 -7.90
C HIS A 178 11.42 24.57 -7.81
N LEU A 179 12.14 24.09 -8.80
CA LEU A 179 13.60 24.16 -8.87
C LEU A 179 14.11 25.44 -9.55
N SER A 180 13.38 25.93 -10.57
CA SER A 180 13.77 27.07 -11.41
C SER A 180 13.94 28.43 -10.69
N PRO A 181 13.15 28.80 -9.65
CA PRO A 181 13.29 30.11 -9.01
C PRO A 181 14.63 30.35 -8.31
N GLN A 182 15.41 29.30 -8.08
CA GLN A 182 16.71 29.42 -7.41
C GLN A 182 17.86 29.78 -8.35
N GLU A 183 17.68 29.61 -9.65
CA GLU A 183 18.70 29.91 -10.66
C GLU A 183 18.65 31.36 -11.16
N SER A 184 17.57 32.10 -10.85
CA SER A 184 17.39 33.48 -11.32
C SER A 184 17.74 34.56 -10.29
N LYS A 185 18.44 34.19 -9.22
CA LYS A 185 19.06 35.12 -8.24
C LYS A 185 20.56 34.92 -8.19
#